data_8f368b85f7c9069c6874cb4961eef395
#
_entry.id   8f368b85f7c9069c6874cb4961eef395
#
_cell.length_a   1.000
_cell.length_b   1.000
_cell.length_c   1.000
_cell.angle_alpha   90.00
_cell.angle_beta   90.00
_cell.angle_gamma   90.00
#
_symmetry.space_group_name_H-M   'P 1'
#
loop_
_entity.id
_entity.type
_entity.pdbx_description
1 polymer ?
#
loop_
_entity_poly.entity_id
_entity_poly.type
_entity_poly.pdbx_seq_one_letter_code
_entity_poly.pdbx_strand_id
1 'polypeptide(L)'
;MAEQIVDPTPRVRLARITDLAALVAISRRAHDAAPDEPAAIRSLGLPIAPAALSLYQLFRMPLSLIRSSDSIWVHQRGSTLDGLARVERDLHGEWTAVELSAVDDAARARLLARVVREAGRHGVARIHVACREDVATLTLLGAAGFQVYARETLYALQPSRAAAISETDSVRGAASPLRPAHSSDALPIAKLMARVTPPAVARIELTDARDWERATTGAWAPRASISPLLRLAEGSAFVADGDAGELDGWVHIGVAREPGEQHPHSMRITTLPSVSVAPIIAASLAEISARATEAGTGGGAILAVVRSYESGVGVALREYGFEEIADLRLAVRDARARVTAPGMVPAIG
;
A
#
# COMPACT_ATOMS: atom_id res chain seq x y z
N MET A 1 41.44 -33.40 -15.88
CA MET A 1 41.38 -32.08 -15.16
C MET A 1 39.91 -31.73 -15.04
N ALA A 2 39.29 -31.90 -13.87
CA ALA A 2 37.94 -31.43 -13.62
C ALA A 2 38.03 -29.96 -13.33
N GLU A 3 37.45 -29.15 -14.21
CA GLU A 3 37.28 -27.72 -14.04
C GLU A 3 36.30 -27.55 -12.86
N GLN A 4 36.85 -27.11 -11.72
CA GLN A 4 36.02 -26.68 -10.57
C GLN A 4 35.16 -25.53 -11.05
N ILE A 5 33.90 -25.80 -11.36
CA ILE A 5 32.87 -24.78 -11.55
C ILE A 5 32.76 -24.08 -10.20
N VAL A 6 33.48 -22.98 -10.02
CA VAL A 6 33.32 -22.08 -8.89
C VAL A 6 31.90 -21.52 -9.00
N ASP A 7 31.00 -22.03 -8.16
CA ASP A 7 29.63 -21.54 -8.09
C ASP A 7 29.69 -20.02 -7.79
N PRO A 8 29.28 -19.16 -8.73
CA PRO A 8 29.53 -17.73 -8.60
C PRO A 8 28.79 -17.19 -7.40
N THR A 9 29.51 -16.54 -6.50
CA THR A 9 28.96 -15.97 -5.25
C THR A 9 27.71 -15.12 -5.55
N PRO A 10 26.56 -15.46 -4.96
CA PRO A 10 25.33 -14.72 -5.20
C PRO A 10 25.46 -13.27 -4.75
N ARG A 11 24.98 -12.33 -5.57
CA ARG A 11 25.03 -10.89 -5.28
C ARG A 11 23.68 -10.21 -5.44
N VAL A 12 23.45 -9.16 -4.64
CA VAL A 12 22.28 -8.27 -4.78
C VAL A 12 22.77 -6.92 -5.31
N ARG A 13 22.16 -6.49 -6.42
CA ARG A 13 22.45 -5.21 -7.08
C ARG A 13 21.19 -4.50 -7.53
N LEU A 14 21.28 -3.22 -7.88
CA LEU A 14 20.20 -2.51 -8.57
C LEU A 14 19.93 -3.14 -9.94
N ALA A 15 18.65 -3.19 -10.30
CA ALA A 15 18.23 -3.61 -11.62
C ALA A 15 18.74 -2.67 -12.70
N ARG A 16 19.01 -3.22 -13.87
CA ARG A 16 19.42 -2.48 -15.09
C ARG A 16 18.33 -2.62 -16.15
N ILE A 17 18.34 -1.74 -17.12
CA ILE A 17 17.40 -1.83 -18.26
C ILE A 17 17.52 -3.19 -18.98
N THR A 18 18.71 -3.74 -19.06
CA THR A 18 18.96 -5.06 -19.65
C THR A 18 18.34 -6.22 -18.87
N ASP A 19 17.91 -6.01 -17.63
CA ASP A 19 17.30 -7.05 -16.77
C ASP A 19 15.79 -7.18 -17.00
N LEU A 20 15.16 -6.28 -17.74
CA LEU A 20 13.70 -6.17 -17.86
C LEU A 20 13.01 -7.48 -18.23
N ALA A 21 13.54 -8.21 -19.21
CA ALA A 21 12.96 -9.52 -19.62
C ALA A 21 13.00 -10.56 -18.49
N ALA A 22 14.08 -10.59 -17.73
CA ALA A 22 14.23 -11.50 -16.60
C ALA A 22 13.33 -11.10 -15.42
N LEU A 23 13.14 -9.79 -15.17
CA LEU A 23 12.24 -9.28 -14.14
C LEU A 23 10.79 -9.69 -14.42
N VAL A 24 10.33 -9.55 -15.67
CA VAL A 24 9.00 -10.06 -16.08
C VAL A 24 8.86 -11.55 -15.83
N ALA A 25 9.88 -12.33 -16.20
CA ALA A 25 9.83 -13.78 -16.02
C ALA A 25 9.80 -14.20 -14.53
N ILE A 26 10.48 -13.43 -13.64
CA ILE A 26 10.44 -13.67 -12.19
C ILE A 26 9.05 -13.32 -11.64
N SER A 27 8.54 -12.14 -11.98
CA SER A 27 7.22 -11.67 -11.53
C SER A 27 6.10 -12.60 -12.02
N ARG A 28 6.14 -13.07 -13.28
CA ARG A 28 5.18 -14.03 -13.81
C ARG A 28 5.23 -15.37 -13.08
N ARG A 29 6.40 -15.92 -12.84
CA ARG A 29 6.55 -17.21 -12.11
C ARG A 29 5.96 -17.13 -10.71
N ALA A 30 6.19 -16.04 -10.01
CA ALA A 30 5.61 -15.82 -8.69
C ALA A 30 4.08 -15.67 -8.76
N HIS A 31 3.56 -15.06 -9.82
CA HIS A 31 2.13 -14.97 -10.10
C HIS A 31 1.51 -16.34 -10.43
N ASP A 32 2.17 -17.14 -11.26
CA ASP A 32 1.69 -18.47 -11.64
C ASP A 32 1.71 -19.44 -10.45
N ALA A 33 2.54 -19.19 -9.43
CA ALA A 33 2.58 -19.97 -8.20
C ALA A 33 1.41 -19.72 -7.25
N ALA A 34 0.59 -18.68 -7.48
CA ALA A 34 -0.57 -18.34 -6.67
C ALA A 34 -1.85 -18.23 -7.54
N PRO A 35 -2.29 -19.33 -8.20
CA PRO A 35 -3.38 -19.32 -9.17
C PRO A 35 -4.74 -18.96 -8.56
N ASP A 36 -4.93 -19.24 -7.27
CA ASP A 36 -6.21 -19.04 -6.56
C ASP A 36 -6.42 -17.59 -6.08
N GLU A 37 -5.47 -16.69 -6.34
CA GLU A 37 -5.66 -15.29 -5.96
C GLU A 37 -6.53 -14.54 -6.96
N PRO A 38 -7.50 -13.74 -6.47
CA PRO A 38 -8.32 -12.89 -7.33
C PRO A 38 -7.48 -12.00 -8.25
N ALA A 39 -7.91 -11.84 -9.50
CA ALA A 39 -7.20 -11.02 -10.48
C ALA A 39 -6.94 -9.58 -9.98
N ALA A 40 -7.89 -9.04 -9.20
CA ALA A 40 -7.74 -7.72 -8.57
C ALA A 40 -6.53 -7.63 -7.64
N ILE A 41 -6.23 -8.67 -6.85
CA ILE A 41 -5.05 -8.71 -5.99
C ILE A 41 -3.79 -8.86 -6.82
N ARG A 42 -3.83 -9.74 -7.83
CA ARG A 42 -2.69 -10.02 -8.69
C ARG A 42 -2.22 -8.80 -9.46
N SER A 43 -3.16 -7.93 -9.87
CA SER A 43 -2.84 -6.70 -10.62
C SER A 43 -2.25 -5.59 -9.76
N LEU A 44 -2.42 -5.65 -8.43
CA LEU A 44 -2.01 -4.57 -7.53
C LEU A 44 -0.52 -4.57 -7.20
N GLY A 45 0.23 -5.60 -7.56
CA GLY A 45 1.64 -5.71 -7.17
C GLY A 45 1.84 -5.72 -5.66
N LEU A 46 0.84 -6.23 -4.94
CA LEU A 46 0.89 -6.34 -3.49
C LEU A 46 1.90 -7.41 -3.10
N PRO A 47 2.53 -7.28 -1.91
CA PRO A 47 3.39 -8.35 -1.38
C PRO A 47 2.63 -9.64 -1.07
N ILE A 48 1.35 -9.70 -1.39
CA ILE A 48 0.48 -10.88 -1.25
C ILE A 48 0.64 -11.81 -2.47
N ALA A 49 0.65 -11.23 -3.66
CA ALA A 49 1.03 -11.89 -4.91
C ALA A 49 1.73 -10.87 -5.80
N PRO A 50 2.88 -11.19 -6.36
CA PRO A 50 3.53 -10.27 -7.28
C PRO A 50 2.63 -10.06 -8.49
N ALA A 51 2.25 -8.82 -8.76
CA ALA A 51 1.59 -8.48 -10.02
C ALA A 51 2.53 -8.83 -11.17
N ALA A 52 2.01 -9.53 -12.16
CA ALA A 52 2.74 -9.71 -13.38
C ALA A 52 3.06 -8.33 -13.94
N LEU A 53 4.35 -7.99 -14.06
CA LEU A 53 4.79 -6.78 -14.71
C LEU A 53 4.18 -6.74 -16.11
N SER A 54 3.26 -5.81 -16.36
CA SER A 54 2.67 -5.65 -17.69
C SER A 54 3.72 -5.05 -18.64
N LEU A 55 3.57 -5.29 -19.94
CA LEU A 55 4.43 -4.66 -20.94
C LEU A 55 4.40 -3.13 -20.83
N TYR A 56 3.27 -2.57 -20.39
CA TYR A 56 3.11 -1.13 -20.16
C TYR A 56 3.94 -0.65 -18.96
N GLN A 57 3.93 -1.39 -17.86
CA GLN A 57 4.81 -1.10 -16.71
C GLN A 57 6.28 -1.24 -17.09
N LEU A 58 6.61 -2.17 -17.98
CA LEU A 58 7.95 -2.30 -18.58
C LEU A 58 8.39 -1.06 -19.34
N PHE A 59 7.53 -0.48 -20.18
CA PHE A 59 7.85 0.76 -20.90
C PHE A 59 7.97 1.97 -19.98
N ARG A 60 7.27 1.99 -18.84
CA ARG A 60 7.42 3.02 -17.80
C ARG A 60 8.59 2.78 -16.85
N MET A 61 9.08 1.54 -16.74
CA MET A 61 10.21 1.17 -15.88
C MET A 61 11.49 1.98 -16.15
N PRO A 62 11.91 2.26 -17.40
CA PRO A 62 13.05 3.13 -17.65
C PRO A 62 12.87 4.54 -17.07
N LEU A 63 11.64 5.07 -17.08
CA LEU A 63 11.32 6.37 -16.47
C LEU A 63 11.21 6.28 -14.95
N SER A 64 10.77 5.15 -14.38
CA SER A 64 10.73 4.92 -12.94
C SER A 64 12.11 4.62 -12.35
N LEU A 65 13.00 3.99 -13.11
CA LEU A 65 14.43 3.85 -12.76
C LEU A 65 15.16 5.20 -12.75
N ILE A 66 14.67 6.17 -13.53
CA ILE A 66 15.19 7.53 -13.60
C ILE A 66 14.48 8.45 -12.57
N ARG A 67 13.19 8.20 -12.29
CA ARG A 67 12.47 8.87 -11.21
C ARG A 67 12.88 8.24 -9.89
N SER A 68 13.45 9.03 -9.01
CA SER A 68 13.99 8.67 -7.70
C SER A 68 12.99 8.08 -6.68
N SER A 69 11.75 7.77 -7.10
CA SER A 69 10.71 7.23 -6.21
C SER A 69 10.76 5.72 -6.04
N ASP A 70 11.18 4.97 -7.08
CA ASP A 70 11.14 3.51 -7.07
C ASP A 70 12.53 2.93 -7.20
N SER A 71 12.81 1.89 -6.41
CA SER A 71 14.07 1.17 -6.48
C SER A 71 13.80 -0.33 -6.62
N ILE A 72 14.46 -0.96 -7.60
CA ILE A 72 14.38 -2.40 -7.83
C ILE A 72 15.75 -3.00 -7.63
N TRP A 73 15.85 -3.95 -6.72
CA TRP A 73 17.05 -4.78 -6.51
C TRP A 73 16.80 -6.17 -7.06
N VAL A 74 17.84 -6.74 -7.64
CA VAL A 74 17.83 -8.10 -8.17
C VAL A 74 18.84 -8.97 -7.43
N HIS A 75 18.48 -10.21 -7.16
CA HIS A 75 19.39 -11.26 -6.73
C HIS A 75 19.90 -11.97 -7.97
N GLN A 76 21.22 -12.05 -8.10
CA GLN A 76 21.91 -12.63 -9.24
C GLN A 76 22.83 -13.74 -8.78
N ARG A 77 22.69 -14.92 -9.42
CA ARG A 77 23.55 -16.09 -9.26
C ARG A 77 24.19 -16.40 -10.61
N GLY A 78 25.47 -16.09 -10.77
CA GLY A 78 26.14 -16.15 -12.06
C GLY A 78 25.54 -15.19 -13.08
N SER A 79 25.07 -15.72 -14.21
CA SER A 79 24.38 -14.97 -15.25
C SER A 79 22.86 -14.89 -15.04
N THR A 80 22.30 -15.68 -14.11
CA THR A 80 20.85 -15.82 -13.91
C THR A 80 20.37 -14.88 -12.82
N LEU A 81 19.23 -14.23 -13.06
CA LEU A 81 18.46 -13.51 -12.05
C LEU A 81 17.40 -14.46 -11.47
N ASP A 82 17.38 -14.60 -10.16
CA ASP A 82 16.53 -15.56 -9.45
C ASP A 82 15.72 -14.92 -8.31
N GLY A 83 15.75 -13.58 -8.21
CA GLY A 83 14.91 -12.84 -7.29
C GLY A 83 14.91 -11.34 -7.55
N LEU A 84 13.86 -10.67 -7.06
CA LEU A 84 13.72 -9.22 -7.10
C LEU A 84 13.07 -8.70 -5.80
N ALA A 85 13.42 -7.47 -5.46
CA ALA A 85 12.73 -6.66 -4.46
C ALA A 85 12.43 -5.29 -5.07
N ARG A 86 11.15 -4.87 -5.01
CA ARG A 86 10.72 -3.54 -5.42
C ARG A 86 10.28 -2.74 -4.21
N VAL A 87 10.74 -1.51 -4.16
CA VAL A 87 10.45 -0.59 -3.08
C VAL A 87 10.00 0.74 -3.66
N GLU A 88 8.95 1.29 -3.12
CA GLU A 88 8.44 2.61 -3.45
C GLU A 88 8.73 3.58 -2.31
N ARG A 89 9.11 4.81 -2.65
CA ARG A 89 9.31 5.90 -1.72
C ARG A 89 8.09 6.81 -1.72
N ASP A 90 7.59 7.16 -0.54
CA ASP A 90 6.55 8.16 -0.42
C ASP A 90 7.10 9.59 -0.38
N LEU A 91 6.19 10.57 -0.36
CA LEU A 91 6.54 11.98 -0.28
C LEU A 91 7.16 12.39 1.07
N HIS A 92 7.01 11.57 2.11
CA HIS A 92 7.54 11.78 3.45
C HIS A 92 8.91 11.15 3.65
N GLY A 93 9.43 10.45 2.62
CA GLY A 93 10.72 9.79 2.65
C GLY A 93 10.70 8.44 3.35
N GLU A 94 9.52 7.86 3.60
CA GLU A 94 9.37 6.48 4.03
C GLU A 94 9.33 5.54 2.82
N TRP A 95 9.70 4.28 3.02
CA TRP A 95 9.67 3.27 1.97
C TRP A 95 8.57 2.24 2.22
N THR A 96 8.00 1.73 1.13
CA THR A 96 7.16 0.53 1.16
C THR A 96 7.81 -0.55 0.30
N ALA A 97 8.04 -1.72 0.87
CA ALA A 97 8.42 -2.88 0.09
C ALA A 97 7.15 -3.47 -0.54
N VAL A 98 6.99 -3.23 -1.82
CA VAL A 98 5.77 -3.60 -2.58
C VAL A 98 5.89 -4.95 -3.26
N GLU A 99 7.11 -5.48 -3.42
CA GLU A 99 7.35 -6.80 -3.97
C GLU A 99 8.64 -7.40 -3.43
N LEU A 100 8.59 -8.67 -3.06
CA LEU A 100 9.76 -9.46 -2.64
C LEU A 100 9.59 -10.89 -3.15
N SER A 101 10.13 -11.16 -4.33
CA SER A 101 10.02 -12.45 -5.01
C SER A 101 11.39 -13.06 -5.24
N ALA A 102 11.57 -14.33 -4.89
CA ALA A 102 12.79 -15.08 -5.20
C ALA A 102 12.52 -16.58 -5.23
N VAL A 103 13.44 -17.32 -5.84
CA VAL A 103 13.34 -18.81 -5.96
C VAL A 103 13.44 -19.51 -4.61
N ASP A 104 14.14 -18.91 -3.64
CA ASP A 104 14.35 -19.48 -2.31
C ASP A 104 14.36 -18.41 -1.21
N ASP A 105 14.18 -18.84 0.04
CA ASP A 105 14.16 -17.97 1.21
C ASP A 105 15.50 -17.29 1.49
N ALA A 106 16.61 -17.91 1.13
CA ALA A 106 17.92 -17.32 1.29
C ALA A 106 18.11 -16.11 0.36
N ALA A 107 17.63 -16.20 -0.88
CA ALA A 107 17.61 -15.07 -1.81
C ALA A 107 16.67 -13.97 -1.34
N ARG A 108 15.45 -14.32 -0.83
CA ARG A 108 14.53 -13.34 -0.21
C ARG A 108 15.18 -12.62 0.96
N ALA A 109 15.84 -13.34 1.86
CA ALA A 109 16.53 -12.75 3.01
C ALA A 109 17.64 -11.78 2.57
N ARG A 110 18.43 -12.13 1.55
CA ARG A 110 19.51 -11.27 1.03
C ARG A 110 18.96 -10.00 0.38
N LEU A 111 17.87 -10.11 -0.39
CA LEU A 111 17.16 -8.97 -0.98
C LEU A 111 16.65 -8.04 0.11
N LEU A 112 15.93 -8.57 1.10
CA LEU A 112 15.40 -7.78 2.21
C LEU A 112 16.52 -7.10 3.02
N ALA A 113 17.59 -7.81 3.32
CA ALA A 113 18.77 -7.24 4.00
C ALA A 113 19.43 -6.13 3.17
N ARG A 114 19.40 -6.22 1.85
CA ARG A 114 19.86 -5.14 0.96
C ARG A 114 18.95 -3.92 1.03
N VAL A 115 17.64 -4.12 0.93
CA VAL A 115 16.64 -3.04 1.06
C VAL A 115 16.84 -2.28 2.37
N VAL A 116 16.92 -3.01 3.48
CA VAL A 116 17.14 -2.41 4.82
C VAL A 116 18.41 -1.59 4.90
N ARG A 117 19.51 -2.11 4.37
CA ARG A 117 20.82 -1.43 4.37
C ARG A 117 20.80 -0.16 3.52
N GLU A 118 20.17 -0.22 2.35
CA GLU A 118 20.04 0.94 1.47
C GLU A 118 19.11 2.00 2.07
N ALA A 119 18.01 1.60 2.69
CA ALA A 119 17.15 2.52 3.43
C ALA A 119 17.93 3.30 4.48
N GLY A 120 18.80 2.61 5.27
CA GLY A 120 19.67 3.27 6.23
C GLY A 120 20.65 4.26 5.59
N ARG A 121 21.24 3.90 4.44
CA ARG A 121 22.16 4.78 3.68
C ARG A 121 21.47 6.02 3.13
N HIS A 122 20.23 5.90 2.75
CA HIS A 122 19.41 7.00 2.22
C HIS A 122 18.70 7.81 3.31
N GLY A 123 18.95 7.52 4.59
CA GLY A 123 18.33 8.23 5.70
C GLY A 123 16.81 8.02 5.79
N VAL A 124 16.31 6.90 5.25
CA VAL A 124 14.90 6.53 5.32
C VAL A 124 14.52 6.33 6.79
N ALA A 125 13.39 6.91 7.18
CA ALA A 125 12.92 6.79 8.56
C ALA A 125 12.37 5.39 8.85
N ARG A 126 11.53 4.89 7.95
CA ARG A 126 10.80 3.63 8.12
C ARG A 126 10.64 2.89 6.80
N ILE A 127 10.55 1.57 6.90
CA ILE A 127 10.18 0.67 5.80
C ILE A 127 8.90 -0.03 6.22
N HIS A 128 7.86 0.08 5.40
CA HIS A 128 6.56 -0.55 5.60
C HIS A 128 6.40 -1.76 4.69
N VAL A 129 5.70 -2.77 5.18
CA VAL A 129 5.33 -3.99 4.45
C VAL A 129 3.89 -4.34 4.79
N ALA A 130 3.09 -4.69 3.79
CA ALA A 130 1.84 -5.40 3.98
C ALA A 130 2.00 -6.81 3.40
N CYS A 131 1.70 -7.85 4.17
CA CYS A 131 1.81 -9.23 3.72
C CYS A 131 0.67 -10.08 4.28
N ARG A 132 0.39 -11.22 3.66
CA ARG A 132 -0.49 -12.24 4.22
C ARG A 132 0.07 -12.77 5.53
N GLU A 133 -0.82 -13.33 6.36
CA GLU A 133 -0.44 -14.08 7.55
C GLU A 133 0.15 -15.44 7.16
N ASP A 134 1.39 -15.41 6.68
CA ASP A 134 2.19 -16.59 6.34
C ASP A 134 3.39 -16.67 7.28
N VAL A 135 3.56 -17.84 7.91
CA VAL A 135 4.59 -18.06 8.93
C VAL A 135 6.00 -17.84 8.38
N ALA A 136 6.27 -18.29 7.14
CA ALA A 136 7.59 -18.15 6.53
C ALA A 136 7.91 -16.67 6.27
N THR A 137 6.97 -15.93 5.71
CA THR A 137 7.12 -14.49 5.45
C THR A 137 7.27 -13.69 6.75
N LEU A 138 6.43 -13.98 7.76
CA LEU A 138 6.52 -13.29 9.06
C LEU A 138 7.83 -13.59 9.78
N THR A 139 8.33 -14.83 9.70
CA THR A 139 9.64 -15.22 10.25
C THR A 139 10.78 -14.47 9.53
N LEU A 140 10.73 -14.40 8.21
CA LEU A 140 11.70 -13.65 7.41
C LEU A 140 11.71 -12.16 7.77
N LEU A 141 10.53 -11.54 7.89
CA LEU A 141 10.39 -10.14 8.28
C LEU A 141 10.91 -9.91 9.71
N GLY A 142 10.54 -10.79 10.64
CA GLY A 142 11.03 -10.73 12.03
C GLY A 142 12.55 -10.83 12.13
N ALA A 143 13.17 -11.77 11.40
CA ALA A 143 14.63 -11.91 11.31
C ALA A 143 15.29 -10.66 10.71
N ALA A 144 14.60 -9.97 9.81
CA ALA A 144 15.07 -8.69 9.28
C ALA A 144 14.74 -7.48 10.19
N GLY A 145 14.15 -7.70 11.37
CA GLY A 145 13.85 -6.67 12.38
C GLY A 145 12.58 -5.87 12.12
N PHE A 146 11.67 -6.38 11.31
CA PHE A 146 10.33 -5.81 11.20
C PHE A 146 9.46 -6.25 12.37
N GLN A 147 8.54 -5.37 12.76
CA GLN A 147 7.54 -5.60 13.80
C GLN A 147 6.15 -5.46 13.22
N VAL A 148 5.30 -6.46 13.42
CA VAL A 148 3.88 -6.37 13.06
C VAL A 148 3.21 -5.40 14.02
N TYR A 149 2.49 -4.39 13.48
CA TYR A 149 1.84 -3.35 14.29
C TYR A 149 0.34 -3.26 14.10
N ALA A 150 -0.19 -3.75 12.95
CA ALA A 150 -1.61 -3.72 12.67
C ALA A 150 -2.04 -4.91 11.80
N ARG A 151 -3.35 -5.15 11.77
CA ARG A 151 -4.03 -6.06 10.85
C ARG A 151 -4.97 -5.26 9.98
N GLU A 152 -5.07 -5.66 8.71
CA GLU A 152 -5.92 -5.03 7.72
C GLU A 152 -6.59 -6.11 6.88
N THR A 153 -7.88 -5.97 6.64
CA THR A 153 -8.62 -6.84 5.73
C THR A 153 -8.87 -6.09 4.42
N LEU A 154 -8.58 -6.75 3.31
CA LEU A 154 -8.83 -6.25 1.97
C LEU A 154 -10.17 -6.81 1.48
N TYR A 155 -11.05 -5.90 1.06
CA TYR A 155 -12.36 -6.19 0.47
C TYR A 155 -12.38 -5.80 -0.99
N ALA A 156 -13.16 -6.51 -1.81
CA ALA A 156 -13.39 -6.16 -3.21
C ALA A 156 -14.88 -6.15 -3.54
N LEU A 157 -15.29 -5.15 -4.29
CA LEU A 157 -16.60 -5.10 -4.95
C LEU A 157 -16.39 -5.31 -6.46
N GLN A 158 -17.05 -6.32 -6.99
CA GLN A 158 -16.95 -6.66 -8.41
C GLN A 158 -17.62 -5.58 -9.28
N PRO A 159 -17.12 -5.35 -10.52
CA PRO A 159 -17.61 -4.28 -11.39
C PRO A 159 -19.11 -4.34 -11.69
N SER A 160 -19.64 -5.55 -11.92
CA SER A 160 -21.07 -5.76 -12.20
C SER A 160 -21.98 -5.31 -11.05
N ARG A 161 -21.51 -5.48 -9.82
CA ARG A 161 -22.25 -5.11 -8.61
C ARG A 161 -22.13 -3.62 -8.32
N ALA A 162 -20.95 -3.04 -8.59
CA ALA A 162 -20.73 -1.59 -8.50
C ALA A 162 -21.67 -0.82 -9.45
N ALA A 163 -21.83 -1.29 -10.68
CA ALA A 163 -22.75 -0.70 -11.65
C ALA A 163 -24.22 -0.76 -11.17
N ALA A 164 -24.67 -1.92 -10.66
CA ALA A 164 -26.03 -2.09 -10.16
C ALA A 164 -26.36 -1.17 -8.97
N ILE A 165 -25.40 -0.91 -8.07
CA ILE A 165 -25.60 0.01 -6.94
C ILE A 165 -25.71 1.45 -7.43
N SER A 166 -24.91 1.84 -8.43
CA SER A 166 -24.94 3.20 -9.00
C SER A 166 -26.26 3.53 -9.71
N GLU A 167 -26.97 2.53 -10.22
CA GLU A 167 -28.27 2.68 -10.89
C GLU A 167 -29.46 2.76 -9.91
N THR A 168 -29.24 2.41 -8.65
CA THR A 168 -30.35 2.39 -7.67
C THR A 168 -30.72 3.83 -7.28
N ASP A 169 -31.98 4.21 -7.56
CA ASP A 169 -32.51 5.57 -7.35
C ASP A 169 -32.40 6.11 -5.92
N SER A 170 -32.19 5.26 -4.93
CA SER A 170 -32.03 5.64 -3.54
C SER A 170 -30.78 6.50 -3.27
N VAL A 171 -29.78 6.47 -4.17
CA VAL A 171 -28.53 7.24 -4.04
C VAL A 171 -28.65 8.65 -4.64
N ARG A 172 -29.62 8.86 -5.57
CA ARG A 172 -29.73 10.11 -6.34
C ARG A 172 -30.52 11.25 -5.66
N GLY A 173 -31.25 10.98 -4.58
CA GLY A 173 -32.17 11.95 -3.98
C GLY A 173 -31.75 12.54 -2.63
N ALA A 174 -30.81 11.95 -1.90
CA ALA A 174 -30.32 12.46 -0.61
C ALA A 174 -29.09 13.35 -0.82
N ALA A 175 -28.99 14.45 -0.05
CA ALA A 175 -27.77 15.23 0.00
C ALA A 175 -26.60 14.32 0.42
N SER A 176 -25.50 14.39 -0.32
CA SER A 176 -24.30 13.59 0.00
C SER A 176 -23.82 13.91 1.41
N PRO A 177 -23.61 12.91 2.27
CA PRO A 177 -22.98 13.15 3.57
C PRO A 177 -21.50 13.50 3.44
N LEU A 178 -20.91 13.40 2.23
CA LEU A 178 -19.52 13.68 1.96
C LEU A 178 -19.35 14.99 1.22
N ARG A 179 -18.38 15.78 1.65
CA ARG A 179 -17.85 16.90 0.90
C ARG A 179 -16.35 16.74 0.68
N PRO A 180 -15.76 17.36 -0.36
CA PRO A 180 -14.30 17.39 -0.53
C PRO A 180 -13.63 17.97 0.73
N ALA A 181 -12.51 17.36 1.12
CA ALA A 181 -11.70 17.86 2.22
C ALA A 181 -10.97 19.14 1.81
N HIS A 182 -10.94 20.13 2.72
CA HIS A 182 -10.25 21.40 2.57
C HIS A 182 -9.03 21.48 3.50
N SER A 183 -8.14 22.44 3.29
CA SER A 183 -6.96 22.63 4.16
C SER A 183 -7.34 22.91 5.61
N SER A 184 -8.49 23.56 5.85
CA SER A 184 -9.05 23.77 7.18
C SER A 184 -9.43 22.49 7.92
N ASP A 185 -9.64 21.37 7.19
CA ASP A 185 -10.02 20.08 7.78
C ASP A 185 -8.81 19.30 8.33
N ALA A 186 -7.59 19.76 8.09
CA ALA A 186 -6.38 19.06 8.51
C ALA A 186 -6.36 18.74 10.02
N LEU A 187 -6.70 19.70 10.86
CA LEU A 187 -6.76 19.49 12.31
C LEU A 187 -7.97 18.64 12.73
N PRO A 188 -9.20 18.84 12.23
CA PRO A 188 -10.31 17.92 12.45
C PRO A 188 -10.00 16.48 12.04
N ILE A 189 -9.38 16.25 10.85
CA ILE A 189 -8.97 14.92 10.41
C ILE A 189 -7.95 14.30 11.38
N ALA A 190 -6.93 15.05 11.78
CA ALA A 190 -5.94 14.57 12.75
C ALA A 190 -6.58 14.16 14.08
N LYS A 191 -7.57 14.94 14.56
CA LYS A 191 -8.35 14.61 15.78
C LYS A 191 -9.18 13.32 15.59
N LEU A 192 -9.88 13.18 14.46
CA LEU A 192 -10.64 11.98 14.14
C LEU A 192 -9.73 10.74 14.17
N MET A 193 -8.59 10.80 13.47
CA MET A 193 -7.62 9.72 13.42
C MET A 193 -7.09 9.37 14.82
N ALA A 194 -6.78 10.36 15.65
CA ALA A 194 -6.32 10.13 17.01
C ALA A 194 -7.37 9.47 17.92
N ARG A 195 -8.66 9.69 17.65
CA ARG A 195 -9.78 9.06 18.41
C ARG A 195 -10.03 7.62 17.99
N VAL A 196 -9.84 7.31 16.72
CA VAL A 196 -10.16 5.98 16.14
C VAL A 196 -8.96 5.04 16.24
N THR A 197 -7.75 5.54 16.07
CA THR A 197 -6.54 4.72 15.98
C THR A 197 -6.03 4.31 17.36
N PRO A 198 -5.85 3.00 17.64
CA PRO A 198 -5.28 2.57 18.91
C PRO A 198 -3.87 3.15 19.16
N PRO A 199 -3.49 3.47 20.41
CA PRO A 199 -2.22 4.14 20.70
C PRO A 199 -0.97 3.42 20.19
N ALA A 200 -0.99 2.07 20.15
CA ALA A 200 0.12 1.29 19.63
C ALA A 200 0.31 1.49 18.12
N VAL A 201 -0.78 1.59 17.36
CA VAL A 201 -0.80 1.84 15.92
C VAL A 201 -0.48 3.31 15.65
N ALA A 202 -1.07 4.21 16.42
CA ALA A 202 -0.86 5.65 16.29
C ALA A 202 0.62 6.06 16.39
N ARG A 203 1.42 5.39 17.22
CA ARG A 203 2.89 5.62 17.30
C ARG A 203 3.62 5.42 15.98
N ILE A 204 3.05 4.61 15.08
CA ILE A 204 3.65 4.28 13.78
C ILE A 204 2.99 5.10 12.67
N GLU A 205 1.66 5.23 12.73
CA GLU A 205 0.87 5.88 11.68
C GLU A 205 0.67 7.39 11.92
N LEU A 206 1.12 7.92 13.09
CA LEU A 206 0.92 9.32 13.43
C LEU A 206 1.36 10.23 12.29
N THR A 207 0.36 10.87 11.75
CA THR A 207 0.50 12.00 10.85
C THR A 207 0.33 13.27 11.68
N ASP A 208 1.23 14.21 11.49
CA ASP A 208 1.06 15.59 11.95
C ASP A 208 -0.13 16.22 11.19
N ALA A 209 -0.81 17.19 11.80
CA ALA A 209 -1.85 17.98 11.09
C ALA A 209 -1.35 18.54 9.75
N ARG A 210 -0.06 18.89 9.67
CA ARG A 210 0.61 19.32 8.43
C ARG A 210 0.61 18.29 7.31
N ASP A 211 0.57 17.01 7.63
CA ASP A 211 0.50 15.95 6.62
C ASP A 211 -0.87 15.94 5.95
N TRP A 212 -1.91 16.34 6.71
CA TRP A 212 -3.28 16.45 6.21
C TRP A 212 -3.51 17.76 5.43
N GLU A 213 -2.78 18.84 5.72
CA GLU A 213 -2.82 20.06 4.91
C GLU A 213 -2.41 19.81 3.46
N ARG A 214 -1.43 18.96 3.23
CA ARG A 214 -0.99 18.56 1.88
C ARG A 214 -2.02 17.70 1.17
N ALA A 215 -2.85 16.98 1.90
CA ALA A 215 -3.90 16.13 1.34
C ALA A 215 -4.98 16.90 0.59
N THR A 216 -5.14 18.18 0.85
CA THR A 216 -6.25 18.98 0.33
C THR A 216 -5.93 19.69 -0.99
N THR A 217 -4.69 19.67 -1.45
CA THR A 217 -4.25 20.37 -2.68
C THR A 217 -4.34 19.52 -3.96
N GLY A 218 -5.13 18.43 -3.97
CA GLY A 218 -5.54 17.73 -5.19
C GLY A 218 -4.72 16.50 -5.57
N ALA A 219 -3.53 16.27 -5.02
CA ALA A 219 -2.70 15.09 -5.27
C ALA A 219 -2.21 14.51 -3.95
N TRP A 220 -3.14 14.06 -3.11
CA TRP A 220 -2.76 13.45 -1.84
C TRP A 220 -2.36 11.99 -2.04
N ALA A 221 -1.09 11.70 -1.82
CA ALA A 221 -0.63 10.33 -1.59
C ALA A 221 -0.58 10.12 -0.08
N PRO A 222 -1.35 9.17 0.46
CA PRO A 222 -1.26 8.83 1.88
C PRO A 222 0.17 8.43 2.22
N ARG A 223 0.59 8.66 3.47
CA ARG A 223 1.83 8.05 3.95
C ARG A 223 1.75 6.54 3.75
N ALA A 224 2.88 5.93 3.49
CA ALA A 224 3.01 4.47 3.43
C ALA A 224 2.41 3.77 4.65
N SER A 225 2.49 4.41 5.81
CA SER A 225 1.93 3.90 7.06
C SER A 225 0.40 3.84 7.07
N ILE A 226 -0.30 4.80 6.42
CA ILE A 226 -1.76 4.85 6.44
C ILE A 226 -2.37 3.79 5.55
N SER A 227 -1.81 3.57 4.36
CA SER A 227 -2.22 2.48 3.50
C SER A 227 -1.15 2.14 2.49
N PRO A 228 -0.39 1.07 2.72
CA PRO A 228 0.58 0.57 1.74
C PRO A 228 -0.07 0.15 0.43
N LEU A 229 -1.35 -0.20 0.47
CA LEU A 229 -2.09 -0.76 -0.65
C LEU A 229 -2.72 0.27 -1.59
N LEU A 230 -3.08 1.46 -1.10
CA LEU A 230 -3.86 2.45 -1.86
C LEU A 230 -3.03 3.35 -2.77
N ARG A 231 -1.77 3.01 -3.03
CA ARG A 231 -0.83 3.87 -3.78
C ARG A 231 -1.04 3.91 -5.29
N LEU A 232 -1.82 3.00 -5.82
CA LEU A 232 -1.91 2.76 -7.27
C LEU A 232 -2.90 3.66 -7.99
N ALA A 233 -3.79 4.32 -7.24
CA ALA A 233 -4.82 5.16 -7.81
C ALA A 233 -4.57 6.64 -7.48
N GLU A 234 -5.02 7.54 -8.36
CA GLU A 234 -5.08 8.97 -8.07
C GLU A 234 -6.08 9.20 -6.92
N GLY A 235 -5.64 9.88 -5.85
CA GLY A 235 -6.40 9.97 -4.62
C GLY A 235 -7.06 11.32 -4.41
N SER A 236 -8.27 11.29 -3.87
CA SER A 236 -8.98 12.46 -3.36
C SER A 236 -9.52 12.18 -1.96
N ALA A 237 -9.46 13.17 -1.11
CA ALA A 237 -9.97 13.08 0.25
C ALA A 237 -11.34 13.76 0.39
N PHE A 238 -12.21 13.15 1.15
CA PHE A 238 -13.54 13.63 1.50
C PHE A 238 -13.73 13.54 3.01
N VAL A 239 -14.64 14.34 3.54
CA VAL A 239 -15.01 14.31 4.95
C VAL A 239 -16.53 14.28 5.10
N ALA A 240 -16.97 13.63 6.16
CA ALA A 240 -18.34 13.72 6.67
C ALA A 240 -18.34 14.64 7.88
N ASP A 241 -19.12 15.71 7.81
CA ASP A 241 -19.24 16.66 8.91
C ASP A 241 -20.04 16.04 10.06
N GLY A 242 -19.59 16.25 11.28
CA GLY A 242 -20.25 15.94 12.52
C GLY A 242 -20.71 17.19 13.26
N ASP A 243 -21.07 17.02 14.53
CA ASP A 243 -21.50 18.11 15.38
C ASP A 243 -20.32 19.02 15.81
N ALA A 244 -20.65 20.30 16.04
CA ALA A 244 -19.72 21.29 16.62
C ALA A 244 -18.38 21.47 15.89
N GLY A 245 -18.31 21.21 14.58
CA GLY A 245 -17.10 21.35 13.76
C GLY A 245 -16.12 20.18 13.92
N GLU A 246 -16.56 19.08 14.51
CA GLU A 246 -15.87 17.80 14.46
C GLU A 246 -16.22 17.05 13.16
N LEU A 247 -15.47 16.00 12.85
CA LEU A 247 -15.74 15.13 11.73
C LEU A 247 -16.25 13.77 12.22
N ASP A 248 -17.31 13.31 11.60
CA ASP A 248 -17.87 11.96 11.77
C ASP A 248 -17.08 10.91 10.98
N GLY A 249 -16.50 11.33 9.85
CA GLY A 249 -15.77 10.43 8.99
C GLY A 249 -14.79 11.13 8.05
N TRP A 250 -13.84 10.33 7.58
CA TRP A 250 -12.89 10.66 6.54
C TRP A 250 -12.85 9.53 5.51
N VAL A 251 -12.82 9.88 4.24
CA VAL A 251 -12.78 8.94 3.13
C VAL A 251 -11.67 9.34 2.18
N HIS A 252 -10.88 8.35 1.77
CA HIS A 252 -9.96 8.47 0.65
C HIS A 252 -10.49 7.63 -0.51
N ILE A 253 -10.59 8.25 -1.68
CA ILE A 253 -11.02 7.60 -2.91
C ILE A 253 -9.89 7.68 -3.93
N GLY A 254 -9.56 6.55 -4.53
CA GLY A 254 -8.62 6.46 -5.63
C GLY A 254 -9.31 5.92 -6.88
N VAL A 255 -9.21 6.66 -7.99
CA VAL A 255 -9.73 6.22 -9.28
C VAL A 255 -8.59 5.70 -10.15
N ALA A 256 -8.79 4.54 -10.78
CA ALA A 256 -7.81 3.97 -11.69
C ALA A 256 -7.50 4.95 -12.83
N ARG A 257 -6.24 5.01 -13.26
CA ARG A 257 -5.80 5.88 -14.36
C ARG A 257 -6.03 5.27 -15.75
N GLU A 258 -6.23 3.98 -15.79
CA GLU A 258 -6.35 3.20 -17.02
C GLU A 258 -7.61 2.35 -16.96
N PRO A 259 -8.34 2.20 -18.08
CA PRO A 259 -9.52 1.36 -18.12
C PRO A 259 -9.15 -0.12 -18.02
N GLY A 260 -10.04 -0.91 -17.47
CA GLY A 260 -9.96 -2.36 -17.46
C GLY A 260 -9.99 -2.96 -16.04
N GLU A 261 -10.36 -4.23 -15.97
CA GLU A 261 -10.51 -4.97 -14.70
C GLU A 261 -9.20 -5.10 -13.92
N GLN A 262 -8.05 -4.93 -14.60
CA GLN A 262 -6.72 -5.01 -13.98
C GLN A 262 -6.33 -3.75 -13.20
N HIS A 263 -7.11 -2.67 -13.31
CA HIS A 263 -6.85 -1.40 -12.67
C HIS A 263 -8.00 -1.04 -11.73
N PRO A 264 -8.01 -1.58 -10.51
CA PRO A 264 -9.11 -1.33 -9.59
C PRO A 264 -9.11 0.12 -9.09
N HIS A 265 -10.31 0.60 -8.80
CA HIS A 265 -10.48 1.77 -7.96
C HIS A 265 -10.22 1.38 -6.50
N SER A 266 -10.05 2.36 -5.63
CA SER A 266 -9.80 2.10 -4.22
C SER A 266 -10.56 3.08 -3.34
N MET A 267 -10.92 2.62 -2.13
CA MET A 267 -11.40 3.49 -1.08
C MET A 267 -10.89 3.04 0.29
N ARG A 268 -10.72 4.01 1.17
CA ARG A 268 -10.50 3.81 2.59
C ARG A 268 -11.43 4.71 3.37
N ILE A 269 -12.11 4.14 4.34
CA ILE A 269 -13.09 4.83 5.18
C ILE A 269 -12.62 4.73 6.62
N THR A 270 -12.61 5.85 7.32
CA THR A 270 -12.40 5.92 8.77
C THR A 270 -13.52 6.74 9.38
N THR A 271 -14.26 6.19 10.32
CA THR A 271 -15.38 6.85 11.00
C THR A 271 -15.29 6.68 12.50
N LEU A 272 -15.97 7.54 13.24
CA LEU A 272 -16.23 7.27 14.65
C LEU A 272 -17.10 6.01 14.79
N PRO A 273 -16.91 5.21 15.85
CA PRO A 273 -17.68 3.97 16.06
C PRO A 273 -19.19 4.19 16.20
N SER A 274 -19.62 5.40 16.58
CA SER A 274 -21.03 5.77 16.74
C SER A 274 -21.75 6.17 15.45
N VAL A 275 -20.99 6.32 14.36
CA VAL A 275 -21.52 6.84 13.09
C VAL A 275 -22.01 5.70 12.20
N SER A 276 -23.17 5.90 11.55
CA SER A 276 -23.65 4.97 10.52
C SER A 276 -22.76 5.06 9.28
N VAL A 277 -22.10 3.96 8.94
CA VAL A 277 -21.16 3.91 7.81
C VAL A 277 -21.88 3.78 6.46
N ALA A 278 -23.09 3.22 6.45
CA ALA A 278 -23.83 2.92 5.21
C ALA A 278 -24.01 4.14 4.27
N PRO A 279 -24.44 5.32 4.73
CA PRO A 279 -24.55 6.50 3.86
C PRO A 279 -23.20 6.95 3.30
N ILE A 280 -22.13 6.79 4.08
CA ILE A 280 -20.77 7.16 3.67
C ILE A 280 -20.29 6.22 2.56
N ILE A 281 -20.54 4.91 2.68
CA ILE A 281 -20.20 3.94 1.62
C ILE A 281 -20.98 4.28 0.33
N ALA A 282 -22.29 4.51 0.43
CA ALA A 282 -23.12 4.85 -0.73
C ALA A 282 -22.60 6.09 -1.46
N ALA A 283 -22.30 7.16 -0.72
CA ALA A 283 -21.74 8.39 -1.27
C ALA A 283 -20.33 8.16 -1.88
N SER A 284 -19.50 7.33 -1.26
CA SER A 284 -18.18 6.99 -1.78
C SER A 284 -18.26 6.23 -3.10
N LEU A 285 -19.18 5.28 -3.22
CA LEU A 285 -19.41 4.53 -4.45
C LEU A 285 -19.93 5.42 -5.58
N ALA A 286 -20.85 6.33 -5.27
CA ALA A 286 -21.35 7.31 -6.23
C ALA A 286 -20.23 8.24 -6.74
N GLU A 287 -19.35 8.70 -5.85
CA GLU A 287 -18.21 9.55 -6.21
C GLU A 287 -17.19 8.80 -7.06
N ILE A 288 -16.87 7.53 -6.73
CA ILE A 288 -15.98 6.68 -7.56
C ILE A 288 -16.60 6.51 -8.95
N SER A 289 -17.88 6.19 -9.04
CA SER A 289 -18.58 5.99 -10.31
C SER A 289 -18.57 7.25 -11.18
N ALA A 290 -18.84 8.42 -10.60
CA ALA A 290 -18.83 9.70 -11.31
C ALA A 290 -17.45 10.00 -11.88
N ARG A 291 -16.40 9.92 -11.05
CA ARG A 291 -15.01 10.18 -11.43
C ARG A 291 -14.46 9.17 -12.43
N ALA A 292 -14.80 7.88 -12.25
CA ALA A 292 -14.40 6.84 -13.19
C ALA A 292 -15.03 7.04 -14.58
N THR A 293 -16.27 7.51 -14.61
CA THR A 293 -16.98 7.86 -15.86
C THR A 293 -16.30 9.06 -16.53
N GLU A 294 -16.01 10.12 -15.77
CA GLU A 294 -15.33 11.32 -16.27
C GLU A 294 -13.92 10.99 -16.81
N ALA A 295 -13.19 10.12 -16.12
CA ALA A 295 -11.85 9.67 -16.52
C ALA A 295 -11.86 8.62 -17.65
N GLY A 296 -13.05 8.07 -18.03
CA GLY A 296 -13.14 6.97 -19.00
C GLY A 296 -12.56 5.65 -18.48
N THR A 297 -12.51 5.45 -17.16
CA THR A 297 -11.91 4.28 -16.50
C THR A 297 -12.94 3.41 -15.79
N GLY A 298 -14.21 3.51 -16.16
CA GLY A 298 -15.29 2.67 -15.63
C GLY A 298 -15.05 1.18 -15.86
N GLY A 299 -15.67 0.34 -15.04
CA GLY A 299 -15.65 -1.13 -15.16
C GLY A 299 -14.54 -1.82 -14.37
N GLY A 300 -13.75 -1.12 -13.57
CA GLY A 300 -12.80 -1.74 -12.63
C GLY A 300 -13.47 -2.21 -11.33
N ALA A 301 -12.90 -3.21 -10.67
CA ALA A 301 -13.27 -3.57 -9.30
C ALA A 301 -12.99 -2.41 -8.34
N ILE A 302 -13.73 -2.34 -7.22
CA ILE A 302 -13.44 -1.38 -6.16
C ILE A 302 -12.84 -2.12 -4.98
N LEU A 303 -11.65 -1.72 -4.55
CA LEU A 303 -10.98 -2.26 -3.39
C LEU A 303 -11.18 -1.36 -2.18
N ALA A 304 -11.44 -1.97 -1.04
CA ALA A 304 -11.49 -1.28 0.24
C ALA A 304 -10.60 -1.96 1.25
N VAL A 305 -9.87 -1.17 2.04
CA VAL A 305 -9.03 -1.67 3.12
C VAL A 305 -9.60 -1.23 4.46
N VAL A 306 -9.67 -2.16 5.40
CA VAL A 306 -10.27 -1.95 6.72
C VAL A 306 -9.32 -2.47 7.80
N ARG A 307 -8.96 -1.61 8.73
CA ARG A 307 -8.18 -2.00 9.91
C ARG A 307 -9.01 -2.86 10.87
N SER A 308 -8.38 -3.75 11.58
CA SER A 308 -9.07 -4.63 12.53
C SER A 308 -9.85 -3.88 13.63
N TYR A 309 -9.47 -2.65 13.93
CA TYR A 309 -10.17 -1.78 14.90
C TYR A 309 -11.31 -0.95 14.28
N GLU A 310 -11.49 -1.00 12.96
CA GLU A 310 -12.57 -0.35 12.19
C GLU A 310 -13.67 -1.37 11.80
N SER A 311 -13.96 -2.34 12.67
CA SER A 311 -14.81 -3.50 12.34
C SER A 311 -16.21 -3.13 11.84
N GLY A 312 -16.78 -2.01 12.30
CA GLY A 312 -18.08 -1.50 11.80
C GLY A 312 -18.06 -1.19 10.30
N VAL A 313 -16.93 -0.69 9.78
CA VAL A 313 -16.76 -0.44 8.34
C VAL A 313 -16.79 -1.77 7.57
N GLY A 314 -16.09 -2.81 8.04
CA GLY A 314 -16.06 -4.12 7.39
C GLY A 314 -17.44 -4.78 7.35
N VAL A 315 -18.25 -4.65 8.41
CA VAL A 315 -19.64 -5.15 8.42
C VAL A 315 -20.47 -4.44 7.36
N ALA A 316 -20.45 -3.11 7.34
CA ALA A 316 -21.21 -2.33 6.37
C ALA A 316 -20.76 -2.59 4.92
N LEU A 317 -19.47 -2.78 4.63
CA LEU A 317 -18.98 -3.14 3.30
C LEU A 317 -19.61 -4.44 2.79
N ARG A 318 -19.69 -5.48 3.66
CA ARG A 318 -20.32 -6.76 3.28
C ARG A 318 -21.80 -6.59 2.94
N GLU A 319 -22.53 -5.72 3.64
CA GLU A 319 -23.93 -5.40 3.31
C GLU A 319 -24.06 -4.77 1.92
N TYR A 320 -23.07 -3.98 1.49
CA TYR A 320 -22.98 -3.45 0.12
C TYR A 320 -22.45 -4.46 -0.90
N GLY A 321 -22.16 -5.70 -0.47
CA GLY A 321 -21.77 -6.80 -1.35
C GLY A 321 -20.27 -6.84 -1.67
N PHE A 322 -19.45 -6.17 -0.86
CA PHE A 322 -18.01 -6.41 -0.89
C PHE A 322 -17.69 -7.79 -0.33
N GLU A 323 -16.78 -8.46 -0.99
CA GLU A 323 -16.26 -9.75 -0.57
C GLU A 323 -14.89 -9.56 0.08
N GLU A 324 -14.66 -10.29 1.16
CA GLU A 324 -13.37 -10.34 1.84
C GLU A 324 -12.40 -11.19 1.02
N ILE A 325 -11.27 -10.63 0.60
CA ILE A 325 -10.34 -11.29 -0.30
C ILE A 325 -8.97 -11.59 0.33
N ALA A 326 -8.57 -10.84 1.34
CA ALA A 326 -7.32 -11.14 2.04
C ALA A 326 -7.25 -10.49 3.41
N ASP A 327 -6.66 -11.22 4.36
CA ASP A 327 -6.19 -10.70 5.64
C ASP A 327 -4.70 -10.41 5.58
N LEU A 328 -4.34 -9.20 6.00
CA LEU A 328 -2.99 -8.68 5.93
C LEU A 328 -2.41 -8.37 7.30
N ARG A 329 -1.12 -8.60 7.42
CA ARG A 329 -0.29 -8.10 8.50
C ARG A 329 0.49 -6.91 7.99
N LEU A 330 0.40 -5.81 8.73
CA LEU A 330 1.21 -4.62 8.47
C LEU A 330 2.41 -4.64 9.38
N ALA A 331 3.58 -4.62 8.78
CA ALA A 331 4.84 -4.63 9.49
C ALA A 331 5.65 -3.37 9.15
N VAL A 332 6.42 -2.93 10.11
CA VAL A 332 7.28 -1.76 10.00
C VAL A 332 8.66 -2.05 10.56
N ARG A 333 9.67 -1.47 9.95
CA ARG A 333 11.02 -1.43 10.48
C ARG A 333 11.52 0.02 10.51
N ASP A 334 12.02 0.46 11.68
CA ASP A 334 12.80 1.68 11.77
C ASP A 334 14.15 1.47 11.08
N ALA A 335 14.43 2.29 10.07
CA ALA A 335 15.66 2.22 9.28
C ALA A 335 16.71 3.23 9.75
N ARG A 336 16.35 4.18 10.62
CA ARG A 336 17.30 5.13 11.21
C ARG A 336 18.33 4.38 12.02
N ALA A 337 19.61 4.59 11.74
CA ALA A 337 20.67 4.14 12.61
C ALA A 337 20.47 4.79 13.98
N ARG A 338 20.33 3.99 15.03
CA ARG A 338 20.45 4.50 16.40
C ARG A 338 21.90 4.95 16.55
N VAL A 339 22.13 6.25 16.48
CA VAL A 339 23.40 6.81 16.94
C VAL A 339 23.41 6.64 18.45
N THR A 340 24.09 5.61 18.92
CA THR A 340 24.44 5.50 20.33
C THR A 340 25.30 6.74 20.61
N ALA A 341 24.83 7.63 21.45
CA ALA A 341 25.64 8.76 21.89
C ALA A 341 26.99 8.19 22.37
N PRO A 342 28.12 8.74 21.91
CA PRO A 342 29.42 8.31 22.40
C PRO A 342 29.37 8.45 23.92
N GLY A 343 29.63 7.33 24.63
CA GLY A 343 29.67 7.34 26.07
C GLY A 343 30.61 8.47 26.52
N MET A 344 30.11 9.37 27.37
CA MET A 344 30.95 10.37 27.98
C MET A 344 32.08 9.62 28.71
N VAL A 345 33.29 9.72 28.18
CA VAL A 345 34.51 9.31 28.93
C VAL A 345 34.59 10.21 30.13
N PRO A 346 34.50 9.70 31.37
CA PRO A 346 34.66 10.56 32.53
C PRO A 346 36.08 11.18 32.44
N ALA A 347 36.15 12.48 32.47
CA ALA A 347 37.41 13.19 32.61
C ALA A 347 38.03 12.76 33.94
N ILE A 348 39.12 12.03 33.85
CA ILE A 348 39.96 11.73 35.02
C ILE A 348 40.68 13.04 35.32
N GLY A 349 40.28 13.68 36.45
CA GLY A 349 40.97 14.81 37.03
C GLY A 349 42.18 14.33 37.87
#